data_0eab981829034e411778e807e56e8f54
#
_entry.id   0eab981829034e411778e807e56e8f54
#
_cell.length_a   1.000
_cell.length_b   1.000
_cell.length_c   1.000
_cell.angle_alpha   90.00
_cell.angle_beta   90.00
_cell.angle_gamma   90.00
#
_symmetry.space_group_name_H-M   'P 1'
#
loop_
_entity.id
_entity.type
_entity.pdbx_description
1 polymer ?
#
loop_
_entity_poly.entity_id
_entity_poly.type
_entity_poly.pdbx_seq_one_letter_code
_entity_poly.pdbx_strand_id
1 'polypeptide(L)'
;MQDSGINVFFQGINSLLLLKGLWTTLHISLLSAGLSIPLGILLGIFMTLKNPIARIVSRIYLEIVRIMPQLVLLFVVYFGFTRAFGWNLSAYWSAIIVFTFWGTGEMGDLVRGALISIPKTQYESAQVLGLSKLQTMHLVVLPQAVRQLIPPSINLITRMIKTTSLVVLIGIVEVLKTGQQIIDANRFEYPTAALWVYGAVFLLYFLASVSYTHLTLPTSDLV
;
A
#
# COMPACT_ATOMS: atom_id res chain seq x y z
N MET A 1 16.89 -2.89 41.75
CA MET A 1 17.05 -3.35 40.36
C MET A 1 15.94 -2.69 39.57
N GLN A 2 16.24 -1.78 38.63
CA GLN A 2 15.21 -1.28 37.72
C GLN A 2 14.75 -2.47 36.90
N ASP A 3 13.46 -2.78 36.96
CA ASP A 3 12.87 -3.83 36.15
C ASP A 3 13.16 -3.55 34.66
N SER A 4 13.59 -4.59 33.95
CA SER A 4 13.87 -4.45 32.52
C SER A 4 12.57 -4.02 31.81
N GLY A 5 12.63 -2.94 31.03
CA GLY A 5 11.44 -2.44 30.28
C GLY A 5 10.84 -3.48 29.35
N ILE A 6 11.50 -4.62 29.11
CA ILE A 6 10.97 -5.75 28.36
C ILE A 6 9.79 -6.41 29.08
N ASN A 7 9.73 -6.31 30.41
CA ASN A 7 8.66 -6.90 31.20
C ASN A 7 7.27 -6.28 30.88
N VAL A 8 7.23 -5.12 30.24
CA VAL A 8 5.98 -4.47 29.79
C VAL A 8 5.15 -5.38 28.86
N PHE A 9 5.77 -6.29 28.11
CA PHE A 9 5.07 -7.22 27.24
C PHE A 9 4.31 -8.32 28.01
N PHE A 10 4.75 -8.62 29.22
CA PHE A 10 4.13 -9.62 30.09
C PHE A 10 3.09 -9.02 31.05
N GLN A 11 2.96 -7.70 31.04
CA GLN A 11 1.95 -7.00 31.83
C GLN A 11 0.57 -7.08 31.16
N GLY A 12 -0.40 -7.66 31.89
CA GLY A 12 -1.79 -7.72 31.46
C GLY A 12 -1.96 -8.30 30.04
N ILE A 13 -2.52 -7.50 29.13
CA ILE A 13 -2.83 -7.89 27.75
C ILE A 13 -2.00 -7.14 26.69
N ASN A 14 -0.86 -6.54 27.08
CA ASN A 14 -0.10 -5.65 26.20
C ASN A 14 0.33 -6.33 24.89
N SER A 15 0.83 -7.56 24.95
CA SER A 15 1.19 -8.33 23.76
C SER A 15 -0.01 -8.60 22.85
N LEU A 16 -1.19 -8.90 23.43
CA LEU A 16 -2.42 -9.10 22.66
C LEU A 16 -2.89 -7.79 22.00
N LEU A 17 -2.74 -6.65 22.69
CA LEU A 17 -3.06 -5.34 22.12
C LEU A 17 -2.18 -5.03 20.91
N LEU A 18 -0.88 -5.31 20.97
CA LEU A 18 0.03 -5.13 19.82
C LEU A 18 -0.39 -6.01 18.63
N LEU A 19 -0.79 -7.25 18.86
CA LEU A 19 -1.29 -8.14 17.80
C LEU A 19 -2.60 -7.63 17.20
N LYS A 20 -3.51 -7.07 18.02
CA LYS A 20 -4.74 -6.42 17.53
C LYS A 20 -4.41 -5.16 16.70
N GLY A 21 -3.46 -4.34 17.16
CA GLY A 21 -2.98 -3.19 16.41
C GLY A 21 -2.38 -3.60 15.07
N LEU A 22 -1.57 -4.66 15.04
CA LEU A 22 -1.02 -5.22 13.81
C LEU A 22 -2.12 -5.71 12.86
N TRP A 23 -3.14 -6.38 13.38
CA TRP A 23 -4.30 -6.79 12.59
C TRP A 23 -4.98 -5.59 11.92
N THR A 24 -5.19 -4.50 12.66
CA THR A 24 -5.75 -3.25 12.11
C THR A 24 -4.89 -2.69 10.98
N THR A 25 -3.56 -2.63 11.17
CA THR A 25 -2.58 -2.24 10.15
C THR A 25 -2.72 -3.08 8.89
N LEU A 26 -2.68 -4.41 9.04
CA LEU A 26 -2.76 -5.34 7.91
C LEU A 26 -4.13 -5.28 7.22
N HIS A 27 -5.21 -5.22 7.99
CA HIS A 27 -6.55 -5.18 7.43
C HIS A 27 -6.79 -3.93 6.57
N ILE A 28 -6.40 -2.73 7.05
CA ILE A 28 -6.52 -1.49 6.28
C ILE A 28 -5.66 -1.56 5.02
N SER A 29 -4.38 -1.93 5.16
CA SER A 29 -3.45 -1.94 4.03
C SER A 29 -3.82 -2.97 2.96
N LEU A 30 -4.18 -4.20 3.36
CA LEU A 30 -4.51 -5.26 2.42
C LEU A 30 -5.85 -5.04 1.73
N LEU A 31 -6.84 -4.52 2.44
CA LEU A 31 -8.12 -4.18 1.84
C LEU A 31 -7.95 -3.05 0.81
N SER A 32 -7.20 -2.01 1.17
CA SER A 32 -6.89 -0.92 0.25
C SER A 32 -6.08 -1.38 -0.96
N ALA A 33 -5.08 -2.26 -0.76
CA ALA A 33 -4.31 -2.87 -1.84
C ALA A 33 -5.19 -3.74 -2.75
N GLY A 34 -6.06 -4.56 -2.16
CA GLY A 34 -7.00 -5.41 -2.89
C GLY A 34 -7.97 -4.62 -3.78
N LEU A 35 -8.36 -3.42 -3.36
CA LEU A 35 -9.17 -2.51 -4.17
C LEU A 35 -8.33 -1.73 -5.19
N SER A 36 -7.12 -1.32 -4.81
CA SER A 36 -6.22 -0.53 -5.67
C SER A 36 -5.72 -1.29 -6.89
N ILE A 37 -5.42 -2.58 -6.73
CA ILE A 37 -4.84 -3.39 -7.80
C ILE A 37 -5.78 -3.48 -9.01
N PRO A 38 -7.03 -3.94 -8.89
CA PRO A 38 -7.95 -4.01 -10.02
C PRO A 38 -8.27 -2.63 -10.61
N LEU A 39 -8.50 -1.62 -9.77
CA LEU A 39 -8.75 -0.26 -10.23
C LEU A 39 -7.52 0.33 -10.94
N GLY A 40 -6.32 0.05 -10.43
CA GLY A 40 -5.07 0.48 -11.05
C GLY A 40 -4.80 -0.22 -12.37
N ILE A 41 -5.13 -1.49 -12.52
CA ILE A 41 -5.06 -2.20 -13.81
C ILE A 41 -5.96 -1.50 -14.83
N LEU A 42 -7.21 -1.21 -14.48
CA LEU A 42 -8.15 -0.50 -15.36
C LEU A 42 -7.62 0.90 -15.73
N LEU A 43 -7.12 1.64 -14.74
CA LEU A 43 -6.53 2.96 -14.97
C LEU A 43 -5.30 2.88 -15.87
N GLY A 44 -4.40 1.92 -15.64
CA GLY A 44 -3.19 1.74 -16.45
C GLY A 44 -3.51 1.42 -17.91
N ILE A 45 -4.49 0.56 -18.17
CA ILE A 45 -4.99 0.29 -19.52
C ILE A 45 -5.58 1.56 -20.13
N PHE A 46 -6.40 2.30 -19.37
CA PHE A 46 -6.98 3.57 -19.81
C PHE A 46 -5.90 4.59 -20.20
N MET A 47 -4.79 4.63 -19.47
CA MET A 47 -3.63 5.49 -19.76
C MET A 47 -2.89 5.14 -21.06
N THR A 48 -3.04 3.92 -21.58
CA THR A 48 -2.42 3.53 -22.86
C THR A 48 -3.25 3.93 -24.07
N LEU A 49 -4.48 4.40 -23.87
CA LEU A 49 -5.35 4.85 -24.96
C LEU A 49 -4.76 6.11 -25.63
N LYS A 50 -4.77 6.13 -26.96
CA LYS A 50 -4.33 7.29 -27.77
C LYS A 50 -5.37 8.41 -27.82
N ASN A 51 -6.13 8.61 -26.74
CA ASN A 51 -7.16 9.65 -26.65
C ASN A 51 -6.63 10.83 -25.83
N PRO A 52 -6.75 12.08 -26.32
CA PRO A 52 -6.29 13.28 -25.60
C PRO A 52 -7.01 13.47 -24.27
N ILE A 53 -8.31 13.15 -24.17
CA ILE A 53 -9.08 13.24 -22.93
C ILE A 53 -8.54 12.25 -21.90
N ALA A 54 -8.32 10.98 -22.30
CA ALA A 54 -7.74 9.97 -21.41
C ALA A 54 -6.38 10.42 -20.86
N ARG A 55 -5.55 11.02 -21.72
CA ARG A 55 -4.24 11.54 -21.32
C ARG A 55 -4.33 12.69 -20.32
N ILE A 56 -5.22 13.65 -20.54
CA ILE A 56 -5.40 14.80 -19.64
C ILE A 56 -5.92 14.35 -18.28
N VAL A 57 -6.99 13.55 -18.27
CA VAL A 57 -7.62 13.04 -17.03
C VAL A 57 -6.62 12.23 -16.23
N SER A 58 -5.92 11.29 -16.86
CA SER A 58 -4.91 10.47 -16.19
C SER A 58 -3.76 11.30 -15.63
N ARG A 59 -3.31 12.31 -16.37
CA ARG A 59 -2.24 13.21 -15.94
C ARG A 59 -2.64 13.99 -14.69
N ILE A 60 -3.80 14.62 -14.70
CA ILE A 60 -4.33 15.36 -13.54
C ILE A 60 -4.42 14.43 -12.32
N TYR A 61 -4.99 13.24 -12.51
CA TYR A 61 -5.11 12.27 -11.43
C TYR A 61 -3.74 11.88 -10.84
N LEU A 62 -2.76 11.53 -11.68
CA LEU A 62 -1.43 11.15 -11.24
C LEU A 62 -0.68 12.32 -10.57
N GLU A 63 -0.85 13.54 -11.07
CA GLU A 63 -0.25 14.72 -10.44
C GLU A 63 -0.81 14.95 -9.03
N ILE A 64 -2.12 14.81 -8.84
CA ILE A 64 -2.74 14.88 -7.50
C ILE A 64 -2.13 13.81 -6.58
N VAL A 65 -2.08 12.55 -7.03
CA VAL A 65 -1.55 11.43 -6.24
C VAL A 65 -0.08 11.62 -5.85
N ARG A 66 0.72 12.21 -6.75
CA ARG A 66 2.18 12.36 -6.55
C ARG A 66 2.58 13.61 -5.80
N ILE A 67 1.86 14.71 -6.00
CA ILE A 67 2.21 16.00 -5.41
C ILE A 67 1.62 16.13 -4.00
N MET A 68 0.40 15.64 -3.78
CA MET A 68 -0.26 15.78 -2.48
C MET A 68 0.31 14.79 -1.46
N PRO A 69 0.76 15.28 -0.29
CA PRO A 69 1.12 14.38 0.81
C PRO A 69 -0.08 13.53 1.23
N GLN A 70 0.14 12.23 1.43
CA GLN A 70 -0.94 11.29 1.80
C GLN A 70 -1.68 11.70 3.07
N LEU A 71 -0.97 12.32 4.03
CA LEU A 71 -1.57 12.86 5.24
C LEU A 71 -2.58 13.96 4.93
N VAL A 72 -2.26 14.86 3.99
CA VAL A 72 -3.19 15.93 3.57
C VAL A 72 -4.44 15.33 2.94
N LEU A 73 -4.29 14.31 2.09
CA LEU A 73 -5.43 13.58 1.53
C LEU A 73 -6.30 12.94 2.61
N LEU A 74 -5.69 12.34 3.64
CA LEU A 74 -6.44 11.80 4.78
C LEU A 74 -7.26 12.87 5.50
N PHE A 75 -6.68 14.03 5.75
CA PHE A 75 -7.38 15.12 6.42
C PHE A 75 -8.48 15.74 5.53
N VAL A 76 -8.24 15.91 4.25
CA VAL A 76 -9.24 16.40 3.29
C VAL A 76 -10.43 15.46 3.24
N VAL A 77 -10.21 14.15 3.16
CA VAL A 77 -11.31 13.17 3.10
C VAL A 77 -12.02 13.07 4.44
N TYR A 78 -11.29 12.93 5.54
CA TYR A 78 -11.90 12.72 6.85
C TYR A 78 -12.61 13.96 7.40
N PHE A 79 -11.96 15.12 7.39
CA PHE A 79 -12.53 16.37 7.93
C PHE A 79 -13.24 17.20 6.86
N GLY A 80 -12.70 17.23 5.62
CA GLY A 80 -13.20 18.08 4.56
C GLY A 80 -14.54 17.60 4.02
N PHE A 81 -14.73 16.32 3.78
CA PHE A 81 -15.99 15.79 3.25
C PHE A 81 -17.13 15.93 4.24
N THR A 82 -16.85 15.78 5.54
CA THR A 82 -17.86 16.04 6.59
C THR A 82 -18.33 17.50 6.56
N ARG A 83 -17.37 18.44 6.43
CA ARG A 83 -17.71 19.88 6.39
C ARG A 83 -18.38 20.34 5.09
N ALA A 84 -17.91 19.82 3.94
CA ALA A 84 -18.38 20.28 2.63
C ALA A 84 -19.72 19.64 2.23
N PHE A 85 -19.93 18.38 2.57
CA PHE A 85 -21.07 17.59 2.08
C PHE A 85 -21.97 17.05 3.20
N GLY A 86 -21.62 17.27 4.47
CA GLY A 86 -22.34 16.68 5.61
C GLY A 86 -22.16 15.15 5.72
N TRP A 87 -21.24 14.57 5.02
CA TRP A 87 -20.99 13.12 5.03
C TRP A 87 -20.10 12.74 6.21
N ASN A 88 -20.67 12.09 7.19
CA ASN A 88 -19.92 11.56 8.34
C ASN A 88 -19.20 10.26 7.99
N LEU A 89 -18.07 10.38 7.27
CA LEU A 89 -17.20 9.24 7.01
C LEU A 89 -16.47 8.85 8.28
N SER A 90 -16.51 7.56 8.64
CA SER A 90 -15.66 7.07 9.73
C SER A 90 -14.18 7.16 9.33
N ALA A 91 -13.29 7.28 10.33
CA ALA A 91 -11.85 7.28 10.12
C ALA A 91 -11.40 6.06 9.31
N TYR A 92 -11.96 4.89 9.58
CA TYR A 92 -11.69 3.64 8.89
C TYR A 92 -11.98 3.74 7.38
N TRP A 93 -13.18 4.17 6.99
CA TRP A 93 -13.53 4.32 5.57
C TRP A 93 -12.77 5.43 4.88
N SER A 94 -12.46 6.52 5.59
CA SER A 94 -11.60 7.58 5.06
C SER A 94 -10.20 7.08 4.74
N ALA A 95 -9.62 6.25 5.60
CA ALA A 95 -8.33 5.60 5.34
C ALA A 95 -8.39 4.69 4.11
N ILE A 96 -9.40 3.81 4.03
CA ILE A 96 -9.57 2.90 2.88
C ILE A 96 -9.71 3.69 1.57
N ILE A 97 -10.54 4.73 1.54
CA ILE A 97 -10.74 5.57 0.35
C ILE A 97 -9.42 6.21 -0.10
N VAL A 98 -8.70 6.84 0.84
CA VAL A 98 -7.46 7.55 0.51
C VAL A 98 -6.36 6.60 0.05
N PHE A 99 -6.14 5.49 0.75
CA PHE A 99 -5.13 4.53 0.35
C PHE A 99 -5.50 3.80 -0.95
N THR A 100 -6.78 3.53 -1.19
CA THR A 100 -7.24 2.99 -2.46
C THR A 100 -7.04 3.99 -3.59
N PHE A 101 -7.40 5.26 -3.38
CA PHE A 101 -7.18 6.33 -4.36
C PHE A 101 -5.69 6.46 -4.69
N TRP A 102 -4.83 6.58 -3.69
CA TRP A 102 -3.40 6.66 -3.88
C TRP A 102 -2.84 5.41 -4.57
N GLY A 103 -3.17 4.23 -4.06
CA GLY A 103 -2.68 2.96 -4.61
C GLY A 103 -3.14 2.70 -6.04
N THR A 104 -4.35 3.14 -6.41
CA THR A 104 -4.86 3.07 -7.79
C THR A 104 -4.00 3.88 -8.76
N GLY A 105 -3.58 5.09 -8.37
CA GLY A 105 -2.68 5.92 -9.18
C GLY A 105 -1.31 5.28 -9.37
N GLU A 106 -0.70 4.83 -8.27
CA GLU A 106 0.60 4.14 -8.30
C GLU A 106 0.55 2.86 -9.15
N MET A 107 -0.45 2.00 -8.91
CA MET A 107 -0.61 0.76 -9.67
C MET A 107 -0.92 1.02 -11.15
N GLY A 108 -1.73 2.04 -11.44
CA GLY A 108 -2.05 2.44 -12.82
C GLY A 108 -0.80 2.85 -13.62
N ASP A 109 0.09 3.63 -13.00
CA ASP A 109 1.34 4.02 -13.65
C ASP A 109 2.30 2.83 -13.84
N LEU A 110 2.35 1.89 -12.87
CA LEU A 110 3.10 0.65 -13.00
C LEU A 110 2.59 -0.19 -14.18
N VAL A 111 1.27 -0.37 -14.30
CA VAL A 111 0.64 -1.12 -15.40
C VAL A 111 0.93 -0.45 -16.74
N ARG A 112 0.76 0.86 -16.83
CA ARG A 112 1.10 1.62 -18.04
C ARG A 112 2.57 1.42 -18.41
N GLY A 113 3.47 1.56 -17.42
CA GLY A 113 4.90 1.36 -17.60
C GLY A 113 5.23 -0.03 -18.13
N ALA A 114 4.68 -1.08 -17.55
CA ALA A 114 4.90 -2.45 -17.98
C ALA A 114 4.41 -2.70 -19.42
N LEU A 115 3.24 -2.18 -19.78
CA LEU A 115 2.68 -2.35 -21.14
C LEU A 115 3.51 -1.62 -22.21
N ILE A 116 3.98 -0.40 -21.93
CA ILE A 116 4.76 0.37 -22.91
C ILE A 116 6.25 -0.03 -22.98
N SER A 117 6.74 -0.74 -21.97
CA SER A 117 8.14 -1.23 -21.93
C SER A 117 8.39 -2.43 -22.85
N ILE A 118 7.32 -3.14 -23.27
CA ILE A 118 7.47 -4.27 -24.17
C ILE A 118 8.04 -3.80 -25.53
N PRO A 119 9.20 -4.34 -25.96
CA PRO A 119 9.86 -3.91 -27.19
C PRO A 119 8.98 -4.10 -28.43
N LYS A 120 9.08 -3.17 -29.38
CA LYS A 120 8.34 -3.27 -30.66
C LYS A 120 8.63 -4.55 -31.41
N THR A 121 9.86 -5.06 -31.31
CA THR A 121 10.29 -6.34 -31.90
C THR A 121 9.40 -7.51 -31.48
N GLN A 122 8.85 -7.52 -30.26
CA GLN A 122 7.92 -8.57 -29.81
C GLN A 122 6.61 -8.54 -30.61
N TYR A 123 6.11 -7.37 -30.93
CA TYR A 123 4.91 -7.19 -31.75
C TYR A 123 5.20 -7.56 -33.23
N GLU A 124 6.35 -7.16 -33.76
CA GLU A 124 6.77 -7.44 -35.12
C GLU A 124 6.99 -8.93 -35.32
N SER A 125 7.70 -9.61 -34.43
CA SER A 125 7.91 -11.05 -34.46
C SER A 125 6.59 -11.84 -34.39
N ALA A 126 5.66 -11.40 -33.55
CA ALA A 126 4.33 -12.02 -33.47
C ALA A 126 3.55 -11.87 -34.78
N GLN A 127 3.68 -10.73 -35.46
CA GLN A 127 3.06 -10.52 -36.78
C GLN A 127 3.68 -11.40 -37.86
N VAL A 128 5.00 -11.58 -37.86
CA VAL A 128 5.69 -12.50 -38.79
C VAL A 128 5.21 -13.95 -38.61
N LEU A 129 4.89 -14.34 -37.37
CA LEU A 129 4.31 -15.65 -37.05
C LEU A 129 2.81 -15.75 -37.37
N GLY A 130 2.20 -14.71 -37.97
CA GLY A 130 0.79 -14.70 -38.35
C GLY A 130 -0.19 -14.50 -37.18
N LEU A 131 0.28 -14.10 -36.01
CA LEU A 131 -0.61 -13.87 -34.87
C LEU A 131 -1.47 -12.61 -35.09
N SER A 132 -2.76 -12.72 -34.81
CA SER A 132 -3.63 -11.53 -34.76
C SER A 132 -3.26 -10.59 -33.62
N LYS A 133 -3.73 -9.33 -33.65
CA LYS A 133 -3.48 -8.35 -32.58
C LYS A 133 -3.93 -8.85 -31.21
N LEU A 134 -5.06 -9.54 -31.14
CA LEU A 134 -5.59 -10.09 -29.91
C LEU A 134 -4.70 -11.25 -29.38
N GLN A 135 -4.29 -12.16 -30.29
CA GLN A 135 -3.37 -13.24 -29.93
C GLN A 135 -2.01 -12.71 -29.49
N THR A 136 -1.45 -11.71 -30.19
CA THR A 136 -0.22 -11.03 -29.78
C THR A 136 -0.36 -10.45 -28.36
N MET A 137 -1.47 -9.78 -28.07
CA MET A 137 -1.70 -9.22 -26.74
C MET A 137 -1.76 -10.29 -25.66
N HIS A 138 -2.53 -11.36 -25.86
CA HIS A 138 -2.73 -12.38 -24.83
C HIS A 138 -1.57 -13.37 -24.70
N LEU A 139 -0.91 -13.74 -25.82
CA LEU A 139 0.12 -14.79 -25.81
C LEU A 139 1.54 -14.22 -25.63
N VAL A 140 1.78 -12.97 -26.01
CA VAL A 140 3.13 -12.38 -26.01
C VAL A 140 3.24 -11.22 -25.02
N VAL A 141 2.38 -10.21 -25.13
CA VAL A 141 2.53 -8.95 -24.38
C VAL A 141 2.10 -9.11 -22.93
N LEU A 142 0.89 -9.63 -22.70
CA LEU A 142 0.30 -9.72 -21.36
C LEU A 142 1.12 -10.60 -20.40
N PRO A 143 1.61 -11.79 -20.78
CA PRO A 143 2.45 -12.60 -19.89
C PRO A 143 3.76 -11.91 -19.50
N GLN A 144 4.38 -11.18 -20.42
CA GLN A 144 5.60 -10.43 -20.14
C GLN A 144 5.31 -9.23 -19.22
N ALA A 145 4.26 -8.46 -19.51
CA ALA A 145 3.85 -7.32 -18.70
C ALA A 145 3.50 -7.75 -17.25
N VAL A 146 2.78 -8.86 -17.07
CA VAL A 146 2.44 -9.38 -15.73
C VAL A 146 3.70 -9.73 -14.94
N ARG A 147 4.66 -10.41 -15.55
CA ARG A 147 5.94 -10.73 -14.88
C ARG A 147 6.68 -9.47 -14.43
N GLN A 148 6.68 -8.42 -15.24
CA GLN A 148 7.31 -7.13 -14.89
C GLN A 148 6.54 -6.38 -13.79
N LEU A 149 5.23 -6.62 -13.65
CA LEU A 149 4.39 -5.97 -12.64
C LEU A 149 4.53 -6.57 -11.25
N ILE A 150 4.88 -7.85 -11.12
CA ILE A 150 4.92 -8.53 -9.82
C ILE A 150 5.84 -7.82 -8.82
N PRO A 151 7.14 -7.57 -9.08
CA PRO A 151 8.03 -6.96 -8.10
C PRO A 151 7.59 -5.56 -7.65
N PRO A 152 7.27 -4.61 -8.54
CA PRO A 152 6.84 -3.28 -8.11
C PRO A 152 5.48 -3.28 -7.41
N SER A 153 4.56 -4.23 -7.73
CA SER A 153 3.28 -4.39 -7.02
C SER A 153 3.50 -4.81 -5.56
N ILE A 154 4.44 -5.70 -5.31
CA ILE A 154 4.83 -6.10 -3.96
C ILE A 154 5.40 -4.90 -3.18
N ASN A 155 6.27 -4.11 -3.81
CA ASN A 155 6.80 -2.89 -3.21
C ASN A 155 5.68 -1.89 -2.89
N LEU A 156 4.65 -1.79 -3.73
CA LEU A 156 3.48 -0.94 -3.47
C LEU A 156 2.72 -1.40 -2.22
N ILE A 157 2.44 -2.70 -2.09
CA ILE A 157 1.77 -3.27 -0.91
C ILE A 157 2.60 -3.02 0.36
N THR A 158 3.90 -3.26 0.29
CA THR A 158 4.84 -3.03 1.40
C THR A 158 4.87 -1.55 1.83
N ARG A 159 4.86 -0.62 0.87
CA ARG A 159 4.75 0.83 1.16
C ARG A 159 3.40 1.14 1.82
N MET A 160 2.31 0.56 1.34
CA MET A 160 0.97 0.76 1.89
C MET A 160 0.90 0.31 3.36
N ILE A 161 1.47 -0.86 3.69
CA ILE A 161 1.54 -1.36 5.08
C ILE A 161 2.25 -0.33 5.98
N LYS A 162 3.41 0.20 5.56
CA LYS A 162 4.17 1.18 6.36
C LYS A 162 3.43 2.52 6.49
N THR A 163 2.72 2.94 5.46
CA THR A 163 2.01 4.21 5.42
C THR A 163 0.75 4.21 6.29
N THR A 164 0.23 3.04 6.69
CA THR A 164 -0.90 2.97 7.63
C THR A 164 -0.59 3.61 8.98
N SER A 165 0.68 3.80 9.36
CA SER A 165 1.04 4.57 10.55
C SER A 165 0.48 6.00 10.56
N LEU A 166 0.15 6.58 9.41
CA LEU A 166 -0.47 7.91 9.31
C LEU A 166 -1.91 7.97 9.82
N VAL A 167 -2.62 6.84 9.85
CA VAL A 167 -4.05 6.81 10.26
C VAL A 167 -4.24 7.09 11.75
N VAL A 168 -3.18 7.03 12.54
CA VAL A 168 -3.14 7.50 13.93
C VAL A 168 -3.67 8.92 14.03
N LEU A 169 -3.36 9.77 13.06
CA LEU A 169 -3.69 11.21 13.06
C LEU A 169 -5.18 11.49 12.79
N ILE A 170 -5.92 10.49 12.33
CA ILE A 170 -7.39 10.54 12.20
C ILE A 170 -8.10 9.65 13.24
N GLY A 171 -7.36 9.21 14.28
CA GLY A 171 -7.91 8.52 15.44
C GLY A 171 -7.98 7.00 15.34
N ILE A 172 -7.37 6.36 14.34
CA ILE A 172 -7.32 4.90 14.26
C ILE A 172 -6.20 4.35 15.14
N VAL A 173 -6.54 3.38 15.98
CA VAL A 173 -5.59 2.67 16.84
C VAL A 173 -5.06 1.46 16.06
N GLU A 174 -3.91 1.64 15.43
CA GLU A 174 -3.14 0.61 14.73
C GLU A 174 -1.89 0.25 15.56
N VAL A 175 -0.98 -0.55 15.05
CA VAL A 175 0.16 -1.09 15.84
C VAL A 175 1.05 0.00 16.45
N LEU A 176 1.34 1.10 15.76
CA LEU A 176 2.16 2.19 16.27
C LEU A 176 1.44 2.93 17.41
N LYS A 177 0.15 3.24 17.22
CA LYS A 177 -0.66 3.90 18.26
C LYS A 177 -0.83 3.00 19.47
N THR A 178 -1.03 1.71 19.27
CA THR A 178 -1.08 0.74 20.35
C THR A 178 0.23 0.73 21.14
N GLY A 179 1.38 0.74 20.45
CA GLY A 179 2.67 0.86 21.11
C GLY A 179 2.80 2.13 21.95
N GLN A 180 2.38 3.28 21.43
CA GLN A 180 2.37 4.54 22.18
C GLN A 180 1.48 4.44 23.46
N GLN A 181 0.28 3.87 23.33
CA GLN A 181 -0.62 3.69 24.47
C GLN A 181 -0.01 2.79 25.55
N ILE A 182 0.68 1.71 25.17
CA ILE A 182 1.37 0.82 26.11
C ILE A 182 2.51 1.58 26.84
N ILE A 183 3.30 2.37 26.12
CA ILE A 183 4.37 3.17 26.70
C ILE A 183 3.79 4.18 27.70
N ASP A 184 2.76 4.92 27.31
CA ASP A 184 2.14 5.95 28.14
C ASP A 184 1.52 5.38 29.41
N ALA A 185 0.86 4.22 29.31
CA ALA A 185 0.23 3.54 30.45
C ALA A 185 1.24 3.02 31.46
N ASN A 186 2.45 2.66 31.02
CA ASN A 186 3.45 2.00 31.86
C ASN A 186 4.68 2.88 32.14
N ARG A 187 4.65 4.18 31.81
CA ARG A 187 5.81 5.08 31.82
C ARG A 187 6.45 5.25 33.20
N PHE A 188 5.67 5.12 34.27
CA PHE A 188 6.17 5.30 35.64
C PHE A 188 6.77 4.01 36.21
N GLU A 189 6.25 2.86 35.81
CA GLU A 189 6.69 1.55 36.25
C GLU A 189 7.90 1.05 35.44
N TYR A 190 7.86 1.28 34.11
CA TYR A 190 8.89 0.87 33.16
C TYR A 190 9.42 2.06 32.33
N PRO A 191 10.30 2.92 32.87
CA PRO A 191 10.80 4.10 32.17
C PRO A 191 11.51 3.78 30.83
N THR A 192 12.09 2.56 30.71
CA THR A 192 12.78 2.09 29.50
C THR A 192 11.87 1.32 28.53
N ALA A 193 10.58 1.21 28.81
CA ALA A 193 9.61 0.49 27.98
C ALA A 193 9.58 0.98 26.53
N ALA A 194 9.79 2.29 26.30
CA ALA A 194 9.75 2.89 24.98
C ALA A 194 10.71 2.22 23.99
N LEU A 195 11.94 1.90 24.41
CA LEU A 195 12.92 1.23 23.56
C LEU A 195 12.41 -0.16 23.10
N TRP A 196 11.89 -0.94 24.02
CA TRP A 196 11.44 -2.29 23.77
C TRP A 196 10.15 -2.31 22.94
N VAL A 197 9.19 -1.45 23.26
CA VAL A 197 7.90 -1.39 22.55
C VAL A 197 8.11 -0.89 21.12
N TYR A 198 8.87 0.18 20.90
CA TYR A 198 9.16 0.63 19.53
C TYR A 198 10.03 -0.37 18.76
N GLY A 199 10.95 -1.08 19.45
CA GLY A 199 11.70 -2.20 18.86
C GLY A 199 10.76 -3.32 18.38
N ALA A 200 9.77 -3.70 19.19
CA ALA A 200 8.75 -4.68 18.81
C ALA A 200 7.87 -4.19 17.64
N VAL A 201 7.40 -2.93 17.70
CA VAL A 201 6.65 -2.31 16.59
C VAL A 201 7.45 -2.32 15.29
N PHE A 202 8.74 -1.96 15.36
CA PHE A 202 9.64 -2.03 14.21
C PHE A 202 9.73 -3.46 13.65
N LEU A 203 9.94 -4.45 14.52
CA LEU A 203 10.00 -5.86 14.09
C LEU A 203 8.67 -6.33 13.47
N LEU A 204 7.53 -5.92 14.01
CA LEU A 204 6.22 -6.26 13.45
C LEU A 204 6.03 -5.66 12.05
N TYR A 205 6.38 -4.39 11.84
CA TYR A 205 6.36 -3.79 10.50
C TYR A 205 7.38 -4.44 9.56
N PHE A 206 8.56 -4.77 10.05
CA PHE A 206 9.60 -5.45 9.27
C PHE A 206 9.10 -6.84 8.81
N LEU A 207 8.63 -7.68 9.73
CA LEU A 207 8.11 -9.00 9.41
C LEU A 207 6.91 -8.93 8.45
N ALA A 208 5.95 -8.03 8.71
CA ALA A 208 4.83 -7.81 7.81
C ALA A 208 5.28 -7.40 6.40
N SER A 209 6.33 -6.58 6.29
CA SER A 209 6.85 -6.10 5.00
C SER A 209 7.68 -7.17 4.27
N VAL A 210 8.54 -7.89 4.99
CA VAL A 210 9.45 -8.90 4.42
C VAL A 210 8.70 -10.15 3.99
N SER A 211 7.68 -10.58 4.73
CA SER A 211 6.87 -11.75 4.38
C SER A 211 6.28 -11.64 2.97
N TYR A 212 5.86 -10.44 2.55
CA TYR A 212 5.36 -10.20 1.20
C TYR A 212 6.47 -10.20 0.14
N THR A 213 7.68 -9.78 0.48
CA THR A 213 8.79 -9.72 -0.47
C THR A 213 9.37 -11.09 -0.77
N HIS A 214 9.49 -11.96 0.24
CA HIS A 214 10.08 -13.29 0.08
C HIS A 214 9.10 -14.38 -0.39
N LEU A 215 7.81 -14.27 -0.04
CA LEU A 215 6.80 -15.26 -0.46
C LEU A 215 6.45 -15.18 -1.95
N THR A 216 6.76 -14.08 -2.61
CA THR A 216 6.26 -13.79 -3.96
C THR A 216 7.33 -13.64 -5.03
N LEU A 217 8.62 -13.62 -4.64
CA LEU A 217 9.73 -13.63 -5.58
C LEU A 217 10.47 -14.98 -5.46
N PRO A 218 10.32 -15.92 -6.41
CA PRO A 218 11.24 -17.03 -6.51
C PRO A 218 12.63 -16.45 -6.83
N THR A 219 13.56 -16.65 -5.91
CA THR A 219 14.96 -16.18 -6.02
C THR A 219 15.78 -16.92 -7.10
N SER A 220 15.15 -17.79 -7.87
CA SER A 220 15.84 -18.69 -8.82
C SER A 220 15.99 -18.15 -10.24
N ASP A 221 15.37 -17.00 -10.60
CA ASP A 221 15.33 -16.56 -12.01
C ASP A 221 16.05 -15.22 -12.25
N LEU A 222 17.01 -14.85 -11.40
CA LEU A 222 17.83 -13.65 -11.56
C LEU A 222 19.32 -13.99 -11.84
N VAL A 223 19.59 -15.08 -12.56
CA VAL A 223 20.92 -15.37 -13.14
C VAL A 223 20.79 -15.48 -14.65
#